data_3f7e6d23b4ca6008d8b08826914de3b2
#
_entry.id   3f7e6d23b4ca6008d8b08826914de3b2
#
_cell.length_a   1.000
_cell.length_b   1.000
_cell.length_c   1.000
_cell.angle_alpha   90.00
_cell.angle_beta   90.00
_cell.angle_gamma   90.00
#
_symmetry.space_group_name_H-M   'P 1'
#
loop_
_entity.id
_entity.type
_entity.pdbx_description
1 polymer ?
#
loop_
_entity_poly.entity_id
_entity_poly.type
_entity_poly.pdbx_seq_one_letter_code
_entity_poly.pdbx_strand_id
1 'polypeptide(L)'
;MGNVIGIVAEYNPFHNGHARLIEQTRALLGAVCPVVCVMSGDFVQRGSPAVYSKFARAEAAVRCGADLVLELPLPWSLSSAEGFARGAVGLLGSLGVVTHLSFGSECGELDPLQRVAEALLDPLLGEDLRAELRSGI
;
A
#
# COMPACT_ATOMS: atom_id res chain seq x y z
N MET A 1 7.74 -12.81 -18.85
CA MET A 1 7.86 -12.63 -17.39
C MET A 1 6.48 -12.82 -16.78
N GLY A 2 6.32 -13.62 -15.74
CA GLY A 2 5.00 -13.82 -15.11
C GLY A 2 4.58 -12.59 -14.31
N ASN A 3 3.28 -12.52 -13.94
CA ASN A 3 2.77 -11.46 -13.07
C ASN A 3 3.33 -11.63 -11.65
N VAL A 4 3.74 -10.53 -11.03
CA VAL A 4 4.14 -10.44 -9.62
C VAL A 4 3.36 -9.30 -8.98
N ILE A 5 2.68 -9.61 -7.89
CA ILE A 5 1.76 -8.71 -7.20
C ILE A 5 2.50 -7.99 -6.07
N GLY A 6 2.41 -6.69 -6.00
CA GLY A 6 2.83 -5.87 -4.86
C GLY A 6 1.63 -5.42 -4.03
N ILE A 7 1.71 -5.56 -2.72
CA ILE A 7 0.71 -5.07 -1.76
C ILE A 7 1.41 -4.18 -0.73
N VAL A 8 0.84 -3.03 -0.46
CA VAL A 8 1.28 -2.11 0.60
C VAL A 8 0.30 -2.21 1.75
N ALA A 9 0.78 -2.48 2.96
CA ALA A 9 -0.08 -2.68 4.12
C ALA A 9 0.60 -2.30 5.45
N GLU A 10 -0.17 -2.18 6.50
CA GLU A 10 0.33 -2.13 7.88
C GLU A 10 0.16 -3.46 8.60
N TYR A 11 -0.89 -4.21 8.28
CA TYR A 11 -1.24 -5.45 8.96
C TYR A 11 -1.27 -5.31 10.49
N ASN A 12 -1.99 -4.34 10.98
CA ASN A 12 -1.99 -3.99 12.40
C ASN A 12 -3.36 -4.20 13.10
N PRO A 13 -3.80 -5.45 13.30
CA PRO A 13 -3.19 -6.72 12.89
C PRO A 13 -3.55 -7.15 11.47
N PHE A 14 -2.96 -8.26 11.01
CA PHE A 14 -3.45 -8.97 9.82
C PHE A 14 -4.82 -9.57 10.11
N HIS A 15 -5.76 -9.46 9.19
CA HIS A 15 -7.13 -9.95 9.35
C HIS A 15 -7.70 -10.53 8.04
N ASN A 16 -8.89 -11.12 8.11
CA ASN A 16 -9.52 -11.81 6.97
C ASN A 16 -9.71 -10.94 5.73
N GLY A 17 -9.89 -9.62 5.89
CA GLY A 17 -9.96 -8.69 4.75
C GLY A 17 -8.66 -8.64 3.95
N HIS A 18 -7.51 -8.71 4.63
CA HIS A 18 -6.20 -8.77 3.98
C HIS A 18 -5.99 -10.11 3.25
N ALA A 19 -6.37 -11.23 3.88
CA ALA A 19 -6.32 -12.54 3.23
C ALA A 19 -7.19 -12.58 1.97
N ARG A 20 -8.41 -12.03 2.05
CA ARG A 20 -9.33 -11.94 0.92
C ARG A 20 -8.75 -11.11 -0.24
N LEU A 21 -8.07 -10.00 0.05
CA LEU A 21 -7.41 -9.19 -0.99
C LEU A 21 -6.38 -10.03 -1.76
N ILE A 22 -5.53 -10.78 -1.06
CA ILE A 22 -4.54 -11.67 -1.67
C ILE A 22 -5.23 -12.72 -2.56
N GLU A 23 -6.26 -13.36 -2.04
CA GLU A 23 -7.03 -14.39 -2.73
C GLU A 23 -7.71 -13.85 -4.00
N GLN A 24 -8.40 -12.73 -3.89
CA GLN A 24 -9.06 -12.07 -5.03
C GLN A 24 -8.06 -11.63 -6.10
N THR A 25 -6.93 -11.08 -5.70
CA THR A 25 -5.91 -10.65 -6.64
C THR A 25 -5.31 -11.83 -7.41
N ARG A 26 -5.07 -12.96 -6.73
CA ARG A 26 -4.65 -14.19 -7.39
C ARG A 26 -5.72 -14.77 -8.33
N ALA A 27 -6.97 -14.66 -7.97
CA ALA A 27 -8.07 -15.09 -8.85
C ALA A 27 -8.11 -14.29 -10.17
N LEU A 28 -7.73 -13.00 -10.11
CA LEU A 28 -7.71 -12.13 -11.29
C LEU A 28 -6.43 -12.28 -12.14
N LEU A 29 -5.26 -12.39 -11.52
CA LEU A 29 -3.97 -12.32 -12.20
C LEU A 29 -3.29 -13.68 -12.41
N GLY A 30 -3.80 -14.73 -11.77
CA GLY A 30 -3.30 -16.10 -11.85
C GLY A 30 -3.03 -16.70 -10.46
N ALA A 31 -3.51 -17.92 -10.23
CA ALA A 31 -3.44 -18.60 -8.94
C ALA A 31 -2.02 -18.80 -8.38
N VAL A 32 -1.02 -18.84 -9.27
CA VAL A 32 0.40 -19.02 -8.92
C VAL A 32 1.21 -17.72 -8.94
N CYS A 33 0.56 -16.55 -9.10
CA CYS A 33 1.26 -15.28 -9.08
C CYS A 33 1.90 -15.03 -7.71
N PRO A 34 3.22 -14.77 -7.63
CA PRO A 34 3.86 -14.37 -6.38
C PRO A 34 3.29 -13.07 -5.83
N VAL A 35 3.14 -13.00 -4.51
CA VAL A 35 2.66 -11.83 -3.77
C VAL A 35 3.77 -11.32 -2.86
N VAL A 36 4.21 -10.09 -3.11
CA VAL A 36 5.19 -9.37 -2.32
C VAL A 36 4.47 -8.27 -1.54
N CYS A 37 4.55 -8.32 -0.22
CA CYS A 37 3.99 -7.30 0.65
C CYS A 37 5.09 -6.39 1.18
N VAL A 38 4.82 -5.08 1.22
CA VAL A 38 5.62 -4.12 1.99
C VAL A 38 4.80 -3.69 3.19
N MET A 39 5.35 -3.85 4.37
CA MET A 39 4.65 -3.66 5.64
C MET A 39 5.45 -2.76 6.57
N SER A 40 4.77 -1.89 7.33
CA SER A 40 5.39 -1.13 8.42
C SER A 40 6.03 -2.06 9.46
N GLY A 41 7.15 -1.63 10.03
CA GLY A 41 7.84 -2.33 11.10
C GLY A 41 7.10 -2.28 12.44
N ASP A 42 7.81 -2.13 13.55
CA ASP A 42 7.23 -2.11 14.90
C ASP A 42 6.45 -0.81 15.20
N PHE A 43 6.60 0.21 14.35
CA PHE A 43 5.81 1.44 14.41
C PHE A 43 5.03 1.59 13.11
N VAL A 44 3.74 1.87 13.27
CA VAL A 44 2.81 2.10 12.15
C VAL A 44 2.69 3.58 11.83
N GLN A 45 1.96 3.91 10.78
CA GLN A 45 1.71 5.29 10.38
C GLN A 45 1.18 6.12 11.57
N ARG A 46 1.59 7.38 11.65
CA ARG A 46 1.34 8.30 12.76
C ARG A 46 2.14 8.00 14.05
N GLY A 47 3.08 7.06 14.02
CA GLY A 47 4.02 6.83 15.11
C GLY A 47 3.53 5.96 16.25
N SER A 48 2.36 5.33 16.12
CA SER A 48 1.89 4.39 17.14
C SER A 48 2.66 3.08 17.08
N PRO A 49 2.92 2.42 18.24
CA PRO A 49 3.43 1.06 18.24
C PRO A 49 2.42 0.11 17.58
N ALA A 50 2.92 -0.87 16.85
CA ALA A 50 2.08 -1.93 16.32
C ALA A 50 1.53 -2.83 17.45
N VAL A 51 0.31 -3.36 17.26
CA VAL A 51 -0.36 -4.23 18.25
C VAL A 51 0.41 -5.53 18.47
N TYR A 52 1.00 -6.07 17.40
CA TYR A 52 1.86 -7.27 17.45
C TYR A 52 3.21 -6.95 16.81
N SER A 53 4.24 -7.72 17.18
CA SER A 53 5.56 -7.59 16.59
C SER A 53 5.51 -7.74 15.07
N LYS A 54 6.42 -7.08 14.38
CA LYS A 54 6.52 -7.19 12.91
C LYS A 54 6.67 -8.62 12.43
N PHE A 55 7.37 -9.48 13.18
CA PHE A 55 7.55 -10.89 12.84
C PHE A 55 6.23 -11.66 12.89
N ALA A 56 5.42 -11.48 13.93
CA ALA A 56 4.11 -12.14 14.04
C ALA A 56 3.16 -11.69 12.92
N ARG A 57 3.18 -10.39 12.55
CA ARG A 57 2.35 -9.85 11.47
C ARG A 57 2.81 -10.35 10.09
N ALA A 58 4.11 -10.41 9.86
CA ALA A 58 4.68 -10.94 8.63
C ALA A 58 4.38 -12.45 8.49
N GLU A 59 4.53 -13.22 9.58
CA GLU A 59 4.20 -14.65 9.59
C GLU A 59 2.72 -14.88 9.27
N ALA A 60 1.81 -14.08 9.83
CA ALA A 60 0.38 -14.16 9.52
C ALA A 60 0.11 -13.91 8.03
N ALA A 61 0.75 -12.90 7.45
CA ALA A 61 0.61 -12.61 6.02
C ALA A 61 1.13 -13.76 5.14
N VAL A 62 2.29 -14.32 5.46
CA VAL A 62 2.86 -15.46 4.71
C VAL A 62 1.98 -16.71 4.84
N ARG A 63 1.49 -17.03 6.03
CA ARG A 63 0.56 -18.15 6.24
C ARG A 63 -0.76 -17.98 5.48
N CYS A 64 -1.15 -16.74 5.20
CA CYS A 64 -2.37 -16.41 4.47
C CYS A 64 -2.13 -16.09 2.99
N GLY A 65 -0.96 -16.41 2.46
CA GLY A 65 -0.73 -16.41 1.02
C GLY A 65 0.24 -15.36 0.48
N ALA A 66 0.87 -14.53 1.30
CA ALA A 66 2.01 -13.75 0.83
C ALA A 66 3.24 -14.65 0.66
N ASP A 67 4.02 -14.43 -0.41
CA ASP A 67 5.26 -15.18 -0.67
C ASP A 67 6.49 -14.49 -0.06
N LEU A 68 6.43 -13.16 0.06
CA LEU A 68 7.49 -12.35 0.66
C LEU A 68 6.89 -11.16 1.38
N VAL A 69 7.39 -10.88 2.58
CA VAL A 69 7.05 -9.66 3.32
C VAL A 69 8.32 -8.86 3.60
N LEU A 70 8.33 -7.62 3.15
CA LEU A 70 9.43 -6.68 3.35
C LEU A 70 9.02 -5.61 4.36
N GLU A 71 9.94 -5.23 5.22
CA GLU A 71 9.75 -4.12 6.16
C GLU A 71 9.97 -2.78 5.45
N LEU A 72 8.98 -1.89 5.54
CA LEU A 72 9.15 -0.51 5.11
C LEU A 72 10.08 0.22 6.08
N PRO A 73 11.17 0.86 5.60
CA PRO A 73 12.08 1.59 6.48
C PRO A 73 11.37 2.66 7.29
N LEU A 74 11.78 2.81 8.54
CA LEU A 74 11.14 3.65 9.56
C LEU A 74 10.84 5.09 9.11
N PRO A 75 11.72 5.80 8.39
CA PRO A 75 11.40 7.16 7.92
C PRO A 75 10.16 7.23 7.04
N TRP A 76 9.92 6.22 6.23
CA TRP A 76 8.72 6.11 5.39
C TRP A 76 7.51 5.62 6.18
N SER A 77 7.72 4.66 7.07
CA SER A 77 6.65 4.11 7.92
C SER A 77 6.00 5.18 8.81
N LEU A 78 6.77 6.13 9.32
CA LEU A 78 6.29 7.22 10.19
C LEU A 78 5.84 8.48 9.42
N SER A 79 5.95 8.48 8.12
CA SER A 79 5.62 9.66 7.31
C SER A 79 4.12 9.86 7.12
N SER A 80 3.73 10.91 6.38
CA SER A 80 2.35 11.11 5.93
C SER A 80 1.86 9.93 5.07
N ALA A 81 0.55 9.85 4.84
CA ALA A 81 -0.02 8.82 3.96
C ALA A 81 0.64 8.80 2.57
N GLU A 82 0.90 9.98 2.01
CA GLU A 82 1.62 10.15 0.75
C GLU A 82 3.06 9.62 0.85
N GLY A 83 3.80 10.02 1.88
CA GLY A 83 5.18 9.56 2.11
C GLY A 83 5.25 8.05 2.32
N PHE A 84 4.34 7.49 3.12
CA PHE A 84 4.21 6.05 3.33
C PHE A 84 3.99 5.31 1.99
N ALA A 85 3.00 5.73 1.21
CA ALA A 85 2.70 5.14 -0.08
C ALA A 85 3.88 5.27 -1.06
N ARG A 86 4.50 6.45 -1.14
CA ARG A 86 5.66 6.71 -1.99
C ARG A 86 6.85 5.81 -1.64
N GLY A 87 7.16 5.68 -0.35
CA GLY A 87 8.24 4.81 0.12
C GLY A 87 7.96 3.33 -0.18
N ALA A 88 6.74 2.88 0.09
CA ALA A 88 6.36 1.49 -0.11
C ALA A 88 6.29 1.09 -1.59
N VAL A 89 5.68 1.93 -2.44
CA VAL A 89 5.62 1.71 -3.90
C VAL A 89 7.02 1.81 -4.50
N GLY A 90 7.85 2.76 -4.05
CA GLY A 90 9.24 2.88 -4.46
C GLY A 90 10.06 1.63 -4.12
N LEU A 91 9.86 1.07 -2.93
CA LEU A 91 10.50 -0.18 -2.52
C LEU A 91 10.07 -1.36 -3.41
N LEU A 92 8.76 -1.52 -3.65
CA LEU A 92 8.25 -2.54 -4.57
C LEU A 92 8.82 -2.38 -5.98
N GLY A 93 8.86 -1.14 -6.50
CA GLY A 93 9.42 -0.85 -7.83
C GLY A 93 10.91 -1.14 -7.92
N SER A 94 11.69 -0.89 -6.86
CA SER A 94 13.13 -1.14 -6.82
C SER A 94 13.52 -2.62 -6.92
N LEU A 95 12.59 -3.52 -6.62
CA LEU A 95 12.81 -4.96 -6.79
C LEU A 95 12.93 -5.36 -8.28
N GLY A 96 12.40 -4.56 -9.19
CA GLY A 96 12.46 -4.82 -10.64
C GLY A 96 11.64 -6.01 -11.13
N VAL A 97 10.88 -6.67 -10.24
CA VAL A 97 10.08 -7.86 -10.56
C VAL A 97 8.58 -7.65 -10.37
N VAL A 98 8.17 -6.68 -9.56
CA VAL A 98 6.77 -6.39 -9.30
C VAL A 98 6.14 -5.75 -10.53
N THR A 99 5.05 -6.34 -11.02
CA THR A 99 4.37 -5.92 -12.25
C THR A 99 3.01 -5.27 -12.00
N HIS A 100 2.37 -5.58 -10.87
CA HIS A 100 1.03 -5.11 -10.52
C HIS A 100 0.99 -4.67 -9.06
N LEU A 101 0.26 -3.60 -8.78
CA LEU A 101 -0.11 -3.21 -7.42
C LEU A 101 -1.55 -3.62 -7.16
N SER A 102 -1.79 -4.22 -5.98
CA SER A 102 -3.13 -4.57 -5.51
C SER A 102 -3.44 -3.83 -4.22
N PHE A 103 -4.57 -3.18 -4.18
CA PHE A 103 -5.08 -2.47 -3.02
C PHE A 103 -6.60 -2.50 -2.99
N GLY A 104 -7.19 -2.35 -1.81
CA GLY A 104 -8.62 -2.21 -1.63
C GLY A 104 -9.09 -0.77 -1.83
N SER A 105 -10.28 -0.59 -2.41
CA SER A 105 -10.97 0.69 -2.43
C SER A 105 -12.47 0.47 -2.16
N GLU A 106 -13.14 1.49 -1.65
CA GLU A 106 -14.59 1.40 -1.37
C GLU A 106 -15.43 1.25 -2.63
N CYS A 107 -15.05 1.94 -3.72
CA CYS A 107 -15.78 1.85 -4.99
C CYS A 107 -15.40 0.63 -5.83
N GLY A 108 -14.22 0.03 -5.61
CA GLY A 108 -13.74 -1.11 -6.42
C GLY A 108 -13.42 -0.78 -7.88
N GLU A 109 -13.46 0.49 -8.27
CA GLU A 109 -13.24 0.97 -9.64
C GLU A 109 -11.93 1.77 -9.72
N LEU A 110 -11.12 1.50 -10.74
CA LEU A 110 -9.84 2.16 -10.94
C LEU A 110 -9.97 3.55 -11.57
N ASP A 111 -10.85 3.70 -12.57
CA ASP A 111 -10.98 4.93 -13.34
C ASP A 111 -11.29 6.19 -12.51
N PRO A 112 -12.22 6.17 -11.52
CA PRO A 112 -12.43 7.31 -10.64
C PRO A 112 -11.22 7.65 -9.80
N LEU A 113 -10.50 6.64 -9.30
CA LEU A 113 -9.29 6.82 -8.49
C LEU A 113 -8.16 7.43 -9.32
N GLN A 114 -7.98 6.97 -10.56
CA GLN A 114 -6.98 7.50 -11.46
C GLN A 114 -7.26 8.97 -11.81
N ARG A 115 -8.49 9.33 -12.10
CA ARG A 115 -8.87 10.74 -12.34
C ARG A 115 -8.59 11.63 -11.14
N VAL A 116 -8.86 11.17 -9.92
CA VAL A 116 -8.52 11.91 -8.70
C VAL A 116 -7.00 12.04 -8.55
N ALA A 117 -6.26 10.96 -8.79
CA ALA A 117 -4.80 10.99 -8.71
C ALA A 117 -4.18 11.97 -9.72
N GLU A 118 -4.68 11.99 -10.96
CA GLU A 118 -4.26 12.93 -12.00
C GLU A 118 -4.55 14.36 -11.60
N ALA A 119 -5.74 14.64 -11.06
CA ALA A 119 -6.10 15.97 -10.57
C ALA A 119 -5.20 16.41 -9.40
N LEU A 120 -4.87 15.52 -8.46
CA LEU A 120 -3.96 15.82 -7.34
C LEU A 120 -2.52 16.12 -7.79
N LEU A 121 -2.11 15.61 -8.95
CA LEU A 121 -0.80 15.86 -9.53
C LEU A 121 -0.77 17.13 -10.39
N ASP A 122 -1.92 17.75 -10.67
CA ASP A 122 -2.00 18.99 -11.42
C ASP A 122 -1.42 20.16 -10.58
N PRO A 123 -0.38 20.86 -11.07
CA PRO A 123 0.17 22.01 -10.36
C PRO A 123 -0.85 23.12 -10.10
N LEU A 124 -1.82 23.31 -10.99
CA LEU A 124 -2.87 24.33 -10.86
C LEU A 124 -3.78 24.06 -9.66
N LEU A 125 -4.13 22.79 -9.39
CA LEU A 125 -4.91 22.44 -8.21
C LEU A 125 -4.24 22.89 -6.91
N GLY A 126 -2.92 22.74 -6.82
CA GLY A 126 -2.16 23.18 -5.65
C GLY A 126 -2.12 24.70 -5.47
N GLU A 127 -2.27 25.48 -6.54
CA GLU A 127 -2.40 26.95 -6.48
C GLU A 127 -3.80 27.36 -6.07
N ASP A 128 -4.82 26.75 -6.66
CA ASP A 128 -6.23 27.01 -6.36
C ASP A 128 -6.53 26.65 -4.89
N LEU A 129 -6.08 25.48 -4.42
CA LEU A 129 -6.27 25.07 -3.03
C LEU A 129 -5.60 26.06 -2.04
N ARG A 130 -4.42 26.56 -2.35
CA ARG A 130 -3.76 27.58 -1.52
C ARG A 130 -4.48 28.92 -1.54
N ALA A 131 -5.08 29.29 -2.67
CA ALA A 131 -5.89 30.50 -2.79
C ALA A 131 -7.16 30.38 -1.92
N GLU A 132 -7.87 29.26 -1.99
CA GLU A 132 -9.06 29.00 -1.18
C GLU A 132 -8.73 28.97 0.32
N LEU A 133 -7.67 28.29 0.75
CA LEU A 133 -7.27 28.28 2.16
C LEU A 133 -6.89 29.66 2.69
N ARG A 134 -6.38 30.58 1.84
CA ARG A 134 -6.10 31.98 2.22
C ARG A 134 -7.37 32.82 2.30
N SER A 135 -8.43 32.46 1.58
CA SER A 135 -9.72 33.17 1.62
C SER A 135 -10.53 32.90 2.90
N GLY A 136 -10.11 31.96 3.72
CA GLY A 136 -10.68 31.72 5.05
C GLY A 136 -11.89 30.78 5.07
N ILE A 137 -11.99 29.88 4.12
CA ILE A 137 -12.94 28.76 4.16
C ILE A 137 -12.32 27.58 4.92
#